data_031d9569ab1f8728365bf90ced0c984e
#
_entry.id   031d9569ab1f8728365bf90ced0c984e
#
_cell.length_a   1.000
_cell.length_b   1.000
_cell.length_c   1.000
_cell.angle_alpha   90.00
_cell.angle_beta   90.00
_cell.angle_gamma   90.00
#
_symmetry.space_group_name_H-M   'P 1'
#
loop_
_entity.id
_entity.type
_entity.pdbx_description
1 polymer ?
#
loop_
_entity_poly.entity_id
_entity_poly.type
_entity_poly.pdbx_seq_one_letter_code
_entity_poly.pdbx_strand_id
1 'polypeptide(L)'
;MAVAPAPLNLPVGQKVSVRLQYVGALPATVEAVTPTALTVALAVPDARINRLGGSDVAVEATSARGIQRFGGRLVLRGRSDVFDIEVGGDMERIQRREWARVGSVIPIRVELIDEPDIEVGNGETQTLNLSGGGVLIRDPWRLPLGVDARVEITIEATQPPVRALARVVRDAGPERKGLRFDDIEPQDSERLMRYVRERERAELRMARGR
;
A
#
# COMPACT_ATOMS: atom_id res chain seq x y z
N MET A 1 -1.88 2.78 37.06
CA MET A 1 -0.54 2.55 36.45
C MET A 1 -0.67 2.82 34.97
N ALA A 2 -0.05 3.86 34.45
CA ALA A 2 -0.04 4.10 33.00
C ALA A 2 0.87 3.04 32.35
N VAL A 3 0.32 2.27 31.42
CA VAL A 3 1.09 1.34 30.59
C VAL A 3 2.06 2.18 29.75
N ALA A 4 3.35 1.89 29.84
CA ALA A 4 4.34 2.56 29.00
C ALA A 4 3.96 2.36 27.52
N PRO A 5 3.97 3.41 26.69
CA PRO A 5 3.64 3.26 25.28
C PRO A 5 4.62 2.30 24.61
N ALA A 6 4.10 1.45 23.74
CA ALA A 6 4.93 0.52 22.97
C ALA A 6 5.98 1.31 22.17
N PRO A 7 7.24 0.83 22.08
CA PRO A 7 8.29 1.57 21.40
C PRO A 7 7.93 1.82 19.94
N LEU A 8 8.06 3.07 19.51
CA LEU A 8 7.90 3.49 18.12
C LEU A 8 8.98 2.80 17.27
N ASN A 9 8.58 1.82 16.47
CA ASN A 9 9.50 1.13 15.58
C ASN A 9 9.30 1.62 14.13
N LEU A 10 9.61 2.89 13.92
CA LEU A 10 9.56 3.54 12.61
C LEU A 10 11.00 3.86 12.17
N PRO A 11 11.45 3.35 11.02
CA PRO A 11 12.77 3.71 10.51
C PRO A 11 12.82 5.17 10.04
N VAL A 12 13.95 5.81 10.22
CA VAL A 12 14.26 7.12 9.61
C VAL A 12 14.16 6.98 8.09
N GLY A 13 13.60 8.00 7.42
CA GLY A 13 13.29 7.98 5.99
C GLY A 13 11.94 7.36 5.64
N GLN A 14 11.23 6.77 6.59
CA GLN A 14 9.90 6.22 6.32
C GLN A 14 8.89 7.32 5.99
N LYS A 15 8.12 7.11 4.92
CA LYS A 15 6.98 7.97 4.60
C LYS A 15 5.81 7.68 5.52
N VAL A 16 5.22 8.75 6.06
CA VAL A 16 4.06 8.72 6.95
C VAL A 16 3.03 9.73 6.46
N SER A 17 1.79 9.55 6.89
CA SER A 17 0.73 10.54 6.72
C SER A 17 0.40 11.13 8.08
N VAL A 18 0.55 12.44 8.22
CA VAL A 18 0.20 13.19 9.44
C VAL A 18 -1.15 13.85 9.20
N ARG A 19 -2.14 13.45 9.96
CA ARG A 19 -3.50 14.02 9.88
C ARG A 19 -3.72 15.01 11.01
N LEU A 20 -4.04 16.22 10.62
CA LEU A 20 -4.39 17.32 11.52
C LEU A 20 -5.87 17.69 11.33
N GLN A 21 -6.54 18.01 12.42
CA GLN A 21 -7.89 18.56 12.37
C GLN A 21 -7.86 19.88 11.58
N TYR A 22 -8.80 20.10 10.70
CA TYR A 22 -8.95 21.28 9.82
C TYR A 22 -7.90 21.45 8.70
N VAL A 23 -6.82 20.66 8.66
CA VAL A 23 -5.81 20.71 7.59
C VAL A 23 -5.91 19.50 6.67
N GLY A 24 -6.30 18.36 7.23
CA GLY A 24 -6.35 17.10 6.51
C GLY A 24 -5.08 16.26 6.68
N ALA A 25 -4.85 15.36 5.75
CA ALA A 25 -3.70 14.45 5.75
C ALA A 25 -2.54 15.06 4.95
N LEU A 26 -1.40 15.22 5.60
CA LEU A 26 -0.17 15.76 5.01
C LEU A 26 0.87 14.63 4.87
N PRO A 27 1.45 14.44 3.68
CA PRO A 27 2.55 13.52 3.49
C PRO A 27 3.82 14.06 4.15
N ALA A 28 4.47 13.22 4.93
CA ALA A 28 5.70 13.56 5.65
C ALA A 28 6.71 12.40 5.62
N THR A 29 7.93 12.69 5.99
CA THR A 29 9.01 11.71 6.14
C THR A 29 9.56 11.76 7.57
N VAL A 30 9.82 10.61 8.16
CA VAL A 30 10.42 10.49 9.49
C VAL A 30 11.88 10.93 9.43
N GLU A 31 12.28 11.91 10.23
CA GLU A 31 13.66 12.37 10.34
C GLU A 31 14.36 11.82 11.58
N ALA A 32 13.63 11.70 12.70
CA ALA A 32 14.16 11.13 13.93
C ALA A 32 13.05 10.45 14.75
N VAL A 33 13.44 9.48 15.55
CA VAL A 33 12.55 8.74 16.46
C VAL A 33 13.21 8.65 17.83
N THR A 34 12.46 9.02 18.85
CA THR A 34 12.80 8.77 20.25
C THR A 34 11.73 7.88 20.88
N PRO A 35 11.89 7.39 22.11
CA PRO A 35 10.86 6.59 22.77
C PRO A 35 9.50 7.32 22.92
N THR A 36 9.51 8.66 22.98
CA THR A 36 8.32 9.47 23.26
C THR A 36 7.95 10.47 22.17
N ALA A 37 8.79 10.62 21.14
CA ALA A 37 8.57 11.61 20.11
C ALA A 37 9.03 11.15 18.73
N LEU A 38 8.40 11.70 17.71
CA LEU A 38 8.70 11.51 16.30
C LEU A 38 8.96 12.87 15.66
N THR A 39 10.14 13.07 15.07
CA THR A 39 10.40 14.24 14.21
C THR A 39 10.02 13.89 12.77
N VAL A 40 9.22 14.75 12.14
CA VAL A 40 8.79 14.58 10.76
C VAL A 40 9.04 15.83 9.93
N ALA A 41 9.42 15.63 8.67
CA ALA A 41 9.51 16.66 7.65
C ALA A 41 8.37 16.52 6.66
N LEU A 42 7.65 17.61 6.37
CA LEU A 42 6.64 17.64 5.32
C LEU A 42 7.28 17.61 3.94
N ALA A 43 6.63 16.92 3.00
CA ALA A 43 7.05 16.93 1.60
C ALA A 43 6.92 18.32 0.96
N VAL A 44 5.97 19.13 1.44
CA VAL A 44 5.76 20.53 1.04
C VAL A 44 5.51 21.34 2.31
N PRO A 45 6.24 22.43 2.54
CA PRO A 45 6.02 23.32 3.67
C PRO A 45 4.57 23.83 3.73
N ASP A 46 3.98 23.84 4.91
CA ASP A 46 2.63 24.34 5.13
C ASP A 46 2.60 25.36 6.28
N ALA A 47 2.44 26.63 5.93
CA ALA A 47 2.46 27.73 6.92
C ALA A 47 1.35 27.60 7.99
N ARG A 48 0.27 26.85 7.72
CA ARG A 48 -0.81 26.60 8.70
C ARG A 48 -0.28 25.84 9.93
N ILE A 49 0.76 25.03 9.78
CA ILE A 49 1.38 24.27 10.87
C ILE A 49 1.83 25.18 12.02
N ASN A 50 2.36 26.35 11.71
CA ASN A 50 2.86 27.30 12.73
C ASN A 50 1.80 27.78 13.71
N ARG A 51 0.51 27.59 13.39
CA ARG A 51 -0.64 27.98 14.24
C ARG A 51 -1.23 26.80 15.00
N LEU A 52 -0.68 25.59 14.80
CA LEU A 52 -1.26 24.35 15.31
C LEU A 52 -0.44 23.69 16.42
N GLY A 53 0.54 24.43 17.00
CA GLY A 53 1.30 23.95 18.15
C GLY A 53 0.38 23.50 19.29
N GLY A 54 0.64 22.33 19.85
CA GLY A 54 -0.18 21.74 20.91
C GLY A 54 -1.43 21.02 20.43
N SER A 55 -1.76 21.07 19.13
CA SER A 55 -2.92 20.35 18.58
C SER A 55 -2.69 18.84 18.54
N ASP A 56 -3.79 18.12 18.67
CA ASP A 56 -3.78 16.66 18.49
C ASP A 56 -3.56 16.29 17.02
N VAL A 57 -2.72 15.28 16.82
CA VAL A 57 -2.41 14.74 15.49
C VAL A 57 -2.59 13.23 15.49
N ALA A 58 -2.97 12.67 14.34
CA ALA A 58 -2.93 11.24 14.10
C ALA A 58 -1.87 10.95 13.03
N VAL A 59 -1.00 9.98 13.30
CA VAL A 59 0.03 9.53 12.38
C VAL A 59 -0.33 8.15 11.85
N GLU A 60 -0.26 7.98 10.54
CA GLU A 60 -0.39 6.70 9.87
C GLU A 60 0.92 6.35 9.14
N ALA A 61 1.55 5.27 9.55
CA ALA A 61 2.73 4.70 8.90
C ALA A 61 2.37 3.38 8.22
N THR A 62 2.60 3.29 6.92
CA THR A 62 2.34 2.05 6.16
C THR A 62 3.61 1.22 6.08
N SER A 63 3.52 -0.04 6.43
CA SER A 63 4.60 -1.02 6.32
C SER A 63 4.13 -2.27 5.57
N ALA A 64 5.05 -3.19 5.29
CA ALA A 64 4.69 -4.51 4.74
C ALA A 64 3.74 -5.29 5.68
N ARG A 65 3.80 -4.99 6.98
CA ARG A 65 3.01 -5.66 8.04
C ARG A 65 1.68 -4.98 8.35
N GLY A 66 1.28 -3.95 7.60
CA GLY A 66 0.04 -3.21 7.82
C GLY A 66 0.24 -1.72 8.06
N ILE A 67 -0.79 -1.07 8.58
CA ILE A 67 -0.77 0.34 8.93
C ILE A 67 -0.64 0.43 10.46
N GLN A 68 0.34 1.19 10.90
CA GLN A 68 0.45 1.63 12.29
C GLN A 68 -0.19 3.01 12.40
N ARG A 69 -1.14 3.15 13.31
CA ARG A 69 -1.76 4.43 13.64
C ARG A 69 -1.52 4.74 15.11
N PHE A 70 -1.14 5.95 15.38
CA PHE A 70 -1.01 6.46 16.75
C PHE A 70 -1.34 7.93 16.81
N GLY A 71 -1.77 8.38 17.97
CA GLY A 71 -2.04 9.78 18.28
C GLY A 71 -0.83 10.45 18.94
N GLY A 72 -0.82 11.78 18.90
CA GLY A 72 0.17 12.58 19.59
C GLY A 72 -0.18 14.06 19.56
N ARG A 73 0.72 14.88 20.11
CA ARG A 73 0.64 16.33 20.09
C ARG A 73 1.74 16.95 19.24
N LEU A 74 1.36 17.91 18.43
CA LEU A 74 2.25 18.65 17.56
C LEU A 74 3.09 19.64 18.38
N VAL A 75 4.42 19.55 18.27
CA VAL A 75 5.38 20.47 18.89
C VAL A 75 6.17 21.19 17.79
N LEU A 76 6.03 22.51 17.77
CA LEU A 76 6.66 23.34 16.75
C LEU A 76 8.17 23.48 16.99
N ARG A 77 8.95 23.45 15.90
CA ARG A 77 10.40 23.73 15.88
C ARG A 77 10.74 25.09 15.27
N GLY A 78 9.79 25.99 15.09
CA GLY A 78 10.00 27.29 14.45
C GLY A 78 10.16 27.22 12.93
N ARG A 79 9.92 26.04 12.33
CA ARG A 79 9.89 25.80 10.88
C ARG A 79 8.50 25.31 10.46
N SER A 80 8.07 25.65 9.25
CA SER A 80 6.77 25.23 8.71
C SER A 80 6.79 23.86 8.02
N ASP A 81 7.96 23.29 7.88
CA ASP A 81 8.20 22.02 7.20
C ASP A 81 8.64 20.88 8.13
N VAL A 82 9.17 21.22 9.34
CA VAL A 82 9.67 20.22 10.30
C VAL A 82 9.07 20.48 11.67
N PHE A 83 8.55 19.45 12.31
CA PHE A 83 7.99 19.51 13.65
C PHE A 83 8.11 18.17 14.36
N ASP A 84 7.98 18.20 15.67
CA ASP A 84 7.91 17.00 16.48
C ASP A 84 6.45 16.62 16.75
N ILE A 85 6.26 15.35 16.98
CA ILE A 85 5.02 14.79 17.49
C ILE A 85 5.36 14.05 18.77
N GLU A 86 4.93 14.62 19.91
CA GLU A 86 4.97 13.89 21.17
C GLU A 86 3.91 12.80 21.11
N VAL A 87 4.36 11.55 21.16
CA VAL A 87 3.47 10.40 21.03
C VAL A 87 2.72 10.19 22.33
N GLY A 88 1.40 10.25 22.25
CA GLY A 88 0.48 10.02 23.36
C GLY A 88 -0.59 9.02 22.93
N GLY A 89 -0.93 8.10 23.84
CA GLY A 89 -1.99 7.13 23.62
C GLY A 89 -1.54 5.78 23.05
N ASP A 90 -2.53 4.94 22.81
CA ASP A 90 -2.32 3.58 22.33
C ASP A 90 -1.93 3.56 20.86
N MET A 91 -0.99 2.68 20.52
CA MET A 91 -0.62 2.39 19.14
C MET A 91 -1.59 1.33 18.59
N GLU A 92 -2.39 1.71 17.61
CA GLU A 92 -3.26 0.80 16.89
C GLU A 92 -2.53 0.21 15.67
N ARG A 93 -2.53 -1.10 15.56
CA ARG A 93 -2.05 -1.77 14.36
C ARG A 93 -3.24 -2.26 13.55
N ILE A 94 -3.44 -1.64 12.38
CA ILE A 94 -4.55 -1.96 11.50
C ILE A 94 -4.02 -2.83 10.35
N GLN A 95 -4.38 -4.10 10.36
CA GLN A 95 -4.16 -4.99 9.23
C GLN A 95 -5.37 -4.87 8.28
N ARG A 96 -5.28 -3.98 7.27
CA ARG A 96 -6.35 -3.79 6.27
C ARG A 96 -6.28 -4.79 5.11
N ARG A 97 -5.18 -5.55 5.03
CA ARG A 97 -4.99 -6.48 3.93
C ARG A 97 -5.19 -7.89 4.43
N GLU A 98 -6.17 -8.54 3.88
CA GLU A 98 -6.39 -9.97 4.10
C GLU A 98 -5.25 -10.81 3.53
N TRP A 99 -4.68 -10.36 2.41
CA TRP A 99 -3.66 -11.06 1.65
C TRP A 99 -2.35 -10.28 1.58
N ALA A 100 -1.23 -11.01 1.71
CA ALA A 100 0.09 -10.46 1.41
C ALA A 100 0.17 -10.03 -0.06
N ARG A 101 0.99 -9.02 -0.34
CA ARG A 101 1.27 -8.55 -1.69
C ARG A 101 2.75 -8.67 -1.96
N VAL A 102 3.10 -9.24 -3.10
CA VAL A 102 4.49 -9.42 -3.53
C VAL A 102 4.72 -8.71 -4.85
N GLY A 103 5.90 -8.13 -5.01
CA GLY A 103 6.35 -7.63 -6.31
C GLY A 103 6.49 -8.80 -7.28
N SER A 104 5.82 -8.74 -8.42
CA SER A 104 5.85 -9.82 -9.39
C SER A 104 5.63 -9.27 -10.78
N VAL A 105 6.60 -9.46 -11.64
CA VAL A 105 6.53 -9.09 -13.06
C VAL A 105 6.46 -10.40 -13.86
N ILE A 106 5.21 -10.82 -14.13
CA ILE A 106 4.90 -12.04 -14.88
C ILE A 106 3.83 -11.74 -15.92
N PRO A 107 3.75 -12.53 -17.00
CA PRO A 107 2.75 -12.34 -18.04
C PRO A 107 1.33 -12.50 -17.50
N ILE A 108 0.45 -11.62 -17.94
CA ILE A 108 -0.98 -11.69 -17.71
C ILE A 108 -1.72 -11.32 -18.99
N ARG A 109 -2.74 -12.10 -19.32
CA ARG A 109 -3.70 -11.78 -20.37
C ARG A 109 -4.98 -11.25 -19.74
N VAL A 110 -5.52 -10.20 -20.33
CA VAL A 110 -6.75 -9.54 -19.89
C VAL A 110 -7.74 -9.57 -21.06
N GLU A 111 -8.92 -10.13 -20.85
CA GLU A 111 -10.04 -10.15 -21.78
C GLU A 111 -11.21 -9.43 -21.12
N LEU A 112 -11.69 -8.34 -21.72
CA LEU A 112 -12.80 -7.58 -21.16
C LEU A 112 -14.14 -8.30 -21.42
N ILE A 113 -15.05 -8.14 -20.46
CA ILE A 113 -16.39 -8.71 -20.53
C ILE A 113 -17.37 -7.57 -20.84
N ASP A 114 -18.18 -7.75 -21.89
CA ASP A 114 -19.25 -6.82 -22.30
C ASP A 114 -18.78 -5.36 -22.58
N GLU A 115 -17.53 -5.18 -23.00
CA GLU A 115 -16.94 -3.87 -23.33
C GLU A 115 -16.42 -3.85 -24.78
N PRO A 116 -17.30 -3.87 -25.79
CA PRO A 116 -16.90 -3.97 -27.19
C PRO A 116 -16.17 -2.72 -27.72
N ASP A 117 -16.34 -1.58 -27.08
CA ASP A 117 -15.75 -0.31 -27.49
C ASP A 117 -14.30 -0.12 -26.99
N ILE A 118 -13.80 -1.06 -26.16
CA ILE A 118 -12.45 -1.00 -25.61
C ILE A 118 -11.56 -2.03 -26.28
N GLU A 119 -10.64 -1.57 -27.12
CA GLU A 119 -9.68 -2.44 -27.78
C GLU A 119 -8.50 -2.78 -26.88
N VAL A 120 -8.36 -4.04 -26.48
CA VAL A 120 -7.21 -4.55 -25.74
C VAL A 120 -6.26 -5.41 -26.58
N GLY A 121 -6.47 -5.47 -27.88
CA GLY A 121 -5.68 -6.27 -28.82
C GLY A 121 -5.66 -7.75 -28.40
N ASN A 122 -4.43 -8.33 -28.25
CA ASN A 122 -4.26 -9.69 -27.73
C ASN A 122 -4.44 -9.77 -26.20
N GLY A 123 -4.65 -8.64 -25.53
CA GLY A 123 -4.84 -8.54 -24.08
C GLY A 123 -3.59 -8.83 -23.23
N GLU A 124 -2.43 -8.99 -23.85
CA GLU A 124 -1.20 -9.32 -23.12
C GLU A 124 -0.53 -8.11 -22.48
N THR A 125 -0.20 -8.24 -21.21
CA THR A 125 0.56 -7.25 -20.43
C THR A 125 1.33 -7.96 -19.30
N GLN A 126 1.76 -7.19 -18.29
CA GLN A 126 2.52 -7.68 -17.16
C GLN A 126 1.88 -7.29 -15.83
N THR A 127 2.01 -8.17 -14.85
CA THR A 127 1.72 -7.82 -13.46
C THR A 127 2.83 -6.91 -12.93
N LEU A 128 2.52 -6.10 -11.94
CA LEU A 128 3.47 -5.29 -11.17
C LEU A 128 3.54 -5.76 -9.71
N ASN A 129 2.40 -6.20 -9.18
CA ASN A 129 2.33 -6.94 -7.94
C ASN A 129 1.11 -7.88 -7.93
N LEU A 130 1.16 -8.88 -7.05
CA LEU A 130 0.17 -9.93 -6.99
C LEU A 130 -0.16 -10.25 -5.53
N SER A 131 -1.41 -10.63 -5.28
CA SER A 131 -1.91 -11.08 -3.97
C SER A 131 -3.02 -12.11 -4.16
N GLY A 132 -3.43 -12.78 -3.08
CA GLY A 132 -4.56 -13.71 -3.14
C GLY A 132 -5.90 -13.08 -3.55
N GLY A 133 -6.09 -11.78 -3.36
CA GLY A 133 -7.35 -11.09 -3.69
C GLY A 133 -7.27 -10.15 -4.91
N GLY A 134 -6.17 -10.12 -5.66
CA GLY A 134 -6.08 -9.25 -6.83
C GLY A 134 -4.67 -8.99 -7.33
N VAL A 135 -4.59 -8.23 -8.40
CA VAL A 135 -3.36 -7.94 -9.15
C VAL A 135 -3.27 -6.46 -9.50
N LEU A 136 -2.08 -5.91 -9.47
CA LEU A 136 -1.75 -4.65 -10.12
C LEU A 136 -1.07 -4.94 -11.44
N ILE A 137 -1.57 -4.39 -12.53
CA ILE A 137 -1.06 -4.59 -13.87
C ILE A 137 -0.49 -3.31 -14.46
N ARG A 138 0.41 -3.44 -15.45
CA ARG A 138 0.63 -2.40 -16.44
C ARG A 138 -0.62 -2.31 -17.31
N ASP A 139 -1.13 -1.11 -17.54
CA ASP A 139 -2.36 -0.87 -18.29
C ASP A 139 -2.10 0.08 -19.46
N PRO A 140 -1.69 -0.45 -20.63
CA PRO A 140 -1.50 0.36 -21.83
C PRO A 140 -2.82 0.84 -22.45
N TRP A 141 -3.95 0.23 -22.08
CA TRP A 141 -5.27 0.48 -22.67
C TRP A 141 -6.08 1.56 -21.93
N ARG A 142 -5.61 1.97 -20.74
CA ARG A 142 -6.30 2.93 -19.86
C ARG A 142 -7.69 2.47 -19.45
N LEU A 143 -7.78 1.23 -19.00
CA LEU A 143 -9.03 0.58 -18.61
C LEU A 143 -9.84 1.45 -17.63
N PRO A 144 -11.15 1.64 -17.88
CA PRO A 144 -12.02 2.36 -16.94
C PRO A 144 -12.19 1.61 -15.63
N LEU A 145 -12.52 2.34 -14.57
CA LEU A 145 -12.92 1.73 -13.30
C LEU A 145 -14.29 1.06 -13.44
N GLY A 146 -14.45 -0.09 -12.77
CA GLY A 146 -15.70 -0.84 -12.75
C GLY A 146 -15.84 -1.89 -13.85
N VAL A 147 -14.95 -1.90 -14.83
CA VAL A 147 -14.97 -2.87 -15.93
C VAL A 147 -14.62 -4.27 -15.42
N ASP A 148 -15.34 -5.26 -15.90
CA ASP A 148 -15.12 -6.67 -15.62
C ASP A 148 -14.23 -7.31 -16.68
N ALA A 149 -13.36 -8.22 -16.25
CA ALA A 149 -12.42 -8.89 -17.11
C ALA A 149 -12.18 -10.35 -16.69
N ARG A 150 -11.93 -11.21 -17.66
CA ARG A 150 -11.26 -12.49 -17.43
C ARG A 150 -9.76 -12.27 -17.47
N VAL A 151 -9.07 -12.83 -16.51
CA VAL A 151 -7.60 -12.73 -16.46
C VAL A 151 -6.96 -14.13 -16.45
N GLU A 152 -5.87 -14.27 -17.18
CA GLU A 152 -5.04 -15.46 -17.19
C GLU A 152 -3.61 -15.06 -16.78
N ILE A 153 -3.12 -15.59 -15.65
CA ILE A 153 -1.84 -15.24 -15.06
C ILE A 153 -0.88 -16.41 -15.22
N THR A 154 0.21 -16.22 -15.93
CA THR A 154 1.22 -17.26 -16.12
C THR A 154 2.23 -17.22 -14.99
N ILE A 155 1.99 -18.01 -13.95
CA ILE A 155 2.90 -18.14 -12.80
C ILE A 155 4.13 -18.95 -13.16
N GLU A 156 3.92 -20.06 -13.86
CA GLU A 156 4.96 -20.98 -14.34
C GLU A 156 4.70 -21.32 -15.80
N ALA A 157 5.74 -21.25 -16.63
CA ALA A 157 5.61 -21.47 -18.08
C ALA A 157 5.17 -22.90 -18.47
N THR A 158 5.42 -23.87 -17.58
CA THR A 158 5.11 -25.31 -17.81
C THR A 158 3.74 -25.72 -17.31
N GLN A 159 3.00 -24.83 -16.64
CA GLN A 159 1.69 -25.09 -16.08
C GLN A 159 0.61 -24.25 -16.77
N PRO A 160 -0.65 -24.69 -16.77
CA PRO A 160 -1.75 -23.85 -17.23
C PRO A 160 -1.79 -22.52 -16.48
N PRO A 161 -2.19 -21.40 -17.10
CA PRO A 161 -2.34 -20.13 -16.42
C PRO A 161 -3.39 -20.22 -15.29
N VAL A 162 -3.21 -19.43 -14.26
CA VAL A 162 -4.24 -19.19 -13.22
C VAL A 162 -5.32 -18.31 -13.83
N ARG A 163 -6.59 -18.72 -13.72
CA ARG A 163 -7.74 -18.02 -14.28
C ARG A 163 -8.58 -17.40 -13.18
N ALA A 164 -9.03 -16.16 -13.40
CA ALA A 164 -9.94 -15.49 -12.50
C ALA A 164 -10.88 -14.54 -13.26
N LEU A 165 -12.07 -14.32 -12.69
CA LEU A 165 -12.88 -13.15 -13.00
C LEU A 165 -12.40 -12.00 -12.12
N ALA A 166 -12.23 -10.83 -12.71
CA ALA A 166 -11.67 -9.68 -12.02
C ALA A 166 -12.39 -8.40 -12.41
N ARG A 167 -12.36 -7.43 -11.52
CA ARG A 167 -12.90 -6.09 -11.76
C ARG A 167 -11.83 -5.04 -11.58
N VAL A 168 -11.79 -4.06 -12.48
CA VAL A 168 -10.92 -2.88 -12.36
C VAL A 168 -11.44 -1.99 -11.22
N VAL A 169 -10.74 -1.97 -10.08
CA VAL A 169 -11.21 -1.30 -8.87
C VAL A 169 -10.39 -0.08 -8.46
N ARG A 170 -9.23 0.12 -9.08
CA ARG A 170 -8.34 1.20 -8.67
C ARG A 170 -7.49 1.71 -9.82
N ASP A 171 -7.46 3.05 -9.95
CA ASP A 171 -6.42 3.75 -10.67
C ASP A 171 -5.17 3.88 -9.75
N ALA A 172 -4.03 3.42 -10.20
CA ALA A 172 -2.78 3.45 -9.44
C ALA A 172 -1.73 4.37 -10.07
N GLY A 173 -2.18 5.28 -10.92
CA GLY A 173 -1.36 6.24 -11.65
C GLY A 173 -1.19 5.87 -13.13
N PRO A 174 -0.35 6.60 -13.86
CA PRO A 174 -0.19 6.42 -15.30
C PRO A 174 0.09 4.95 -15.65
N GLU A 175 -0.69 4.42 -16.57
CA GLU A 175 -0.56 3.05 -17.08
C GLU A 175 -0.54 1.96 -15.99
N ARG A 176 -1.27 2.14 -14.88
CA ARG A 176 -1.34 1.15 -13.81
C ARG A 176 -2.77 1.02 -13.30
N LYS A 177 -3.30 -0.19 -13.35
CA LYS A 177 -4.63 -0.52 -12.82
C LYS A 177 -4.57 -1.65 -11.80
N GLY A 178 -5.34 -1.48 -10.73
CA GLY A 178 -5.55 -2.52 -9.75
C GLY A 178 -6.85 -3.27 -10.05
N LEU A 179 -6.73 -4.58 -10.23
CA LEU A 179 -7.84 -5.49 -10.42
C LEU A 179 -8.05 -6.30 -9.14
N ARG A 180 -9.29 -6.45 -8.71
CA ARG A 180 -9.71 -7.35 -7.65
C ARG A 180 -10.25 -8.62 -8.29
N PHE A 181 -9.89 -9.77 -7.76
CA PHE A 181 -10.50 -11.04 -8.15
C PHE A 181 -11.87 -11.13 -7.47
N ASP A 182 -12.89 -11.31 -8.27
CA ASP A 182 -14.28 -11.49 -7.82
C ASP A 182 -14.63 -12.99 -7.76
N ASP A 183 -14.04 -13.80 -8.67
CA ASP A 183 -14.15 -15.24 -8.68
C ASP A 183 -12.84 -15.88 -9.15
N ILE A 184 -12.42 -16.95 -8.50
CA ILE A 184 -11.26 -17.76 -8.84
C ILE A 184 -11.50 -19.19 -8.37
N GLU A 185 -11.24 -20.16 -9.22
CA GLU A 185 -11.41 -21.56 -8.85
C GLU A 185 -10.49 -21.95 -7.67
N PRO A 186 -10.94 -22.81 -6.75
CA PRO A 186 -10.17 -23.18 -5.56
C PRO A 186 -8.77 -23.67 -5.89
N GLN A 187 -8.59 -24.48 -6.92
CA GLN A 187 -7.32 -25.02 -7.35
C GLN A 187 -6.36 -23.90 -7.82
N ASP A 188 -6.85 -22.94 -8.60
CA ASP A 188 -6.09 -21.80 -9.07
C ASP A 188 -5.78 -20.83 -7.93
N SER A 189 -6.71 -20.64 -7.00
CA SER A 189 -6.49 -19.88 -5.77
C SER A 189 -5.36 -20.47 -4.94
N GLU A 190 -5.32 -21.79 -4.73
CA GLU A 190 -4.25 -22.46 -3.99
C GLU A 190 -2.88 -22.27 -4.68
N ARG A 191 -2.82 -22.41 -6.00
CA ARG A 191 -1.59 -22.20 -6.79
C ARG A 191 -1.08 -20.78 -6.65
N LEU A 192 -1.99 -19.80 -6.80
CA LEU A 192 -1.69 -18.38 -6.64
C LEU A 192 -1.16 -18.08 -5.23
N MET A 193 -1.83 -18.59 -4.20
CA MET A 193 -1.43 -18.39 -2.81
C MET A 193 -0.08 -19.03 -2.48
N ARG A 194 0.23 -20.18 -3.04
CA ARG A 194 1.54 -20.82 -2.91
C ARG A 194 2.62 -19.92 -3.48
N TYR A 195 2.44 -19.44 -4.70
CA TYR A 195 3.36 -18.51 -5.36
C TYR A 195 3.60 -17.24 -4.54
N VAL A 196 2.52 -16.59 -4.07
CA VAL A 196 2.61 -15.38 -3.25
C VAL A 196 3.41 -15.63 -1.96
N ARG A 197 3.15 -16.74 -1.25
CA ARG A 197 3.88 -17.11 -0.03
C ARG A 197 5.37 -17.38 -0.28
N GLU A 198 5.71 -18.03 -1.37
CA GLU A 198 7.10 -18.31 -1.74
C GLU A 198 7.87 -17.03 -2.06
N ARG A 199 7.25 -16.12 -2.82
CA ARG A 199 7.82 -14.80 -3.13
C ARG A 199 7.98 -13.96 -1.86
N GLU A 200 6.98 -13.88 -1.00
CA GLU A 200 7.06 -13.17 0.26
C GLU A 200 8.22 -13.68 1.14
N ARG A 201 8.37 -15.01 1.24
CA ARG A 201 9.50 -15.60 1.97
C ARG A 201 10.85 -15.25 1.36
N ALA A 202 10.93 -15.19 0.03
CA ALA A 202 12.16 -14.80 -0.67
C ALA A 202 12.49 -13.31 -0.42
N GLU A 203 11.51 -12.40 -0.51
CA GLU A 203 11.69 -10.98 -0.21
C GLU A 203 12.13 -10.74 1.24
N LEU A 204 11.52 -11.46 2.20
CA LEU A 204 11.90 -11.37 3.61
C LEU A 204 13.32 -11.88 3.89
N ARG A 205 13.78 -12.93 3.19
CA ARG A 205 15.15 -13.41 3.30
C ARG A 205 16.16 -12.40 2.77
N MET A 206 15.88 -11.79 1.62
CA MET A 206 16.73 -10.74 1.04
C MET A 206 16.81 -9.50 1.93
N ALA A 207 15.70 -9.11 2.56
CA ALA A 207 15.66 -7.97 3.47
C ALA A 207 16.42 -8.19 4.79
N ARG A 208 16.57 -9.45 5.25
CA ARG A 208 17.31 -9.80 6.47
C ARG A 208 18.80 -9.98 6.24
N GLY A 209 19.24 -10.21 5.01
CA GLY A 209 20.63 -10.40 4.63
C GLY A 209 21.35 -9.09 4.25
N ARG A 210 20.70 -7.95 4.40
CA ARG A 210 21.27 -6.60 4.26
C ARG A 210 21.39 -5.94 5.62
#